data_bf1c196071d38291aaf68cd3e5924b71
#
_entry.id   bf1c196071d38291aaf68cd3e5924b71
#
_cell.length_a   1.000
_cell.length_b   1.000
_cell.length_c   1.000
_cell.angle_alpha   90.00
_cell.angle_beta   90.00
_cell.angle_gamma   90.00
#
_symmetry.space_group_name_H-M   'P 1'
#
loop_
_entity.id
_entity.type
_entity.pdbx_description
1 polymer ?
#
loop_
_entity_poly.entity_id
_entity_poly.type
_entity_poly.pdbx_seq_one_letter_code
_entity_poly.pdbx_strand_id
1 'polypeptide(L)'
;MKVIILAGGFGTRLSEYTESVPKPMVTIGGKPILWHIMRTYGKYNHIDFHLALGYKGDVIKDYFLNYKSLNSDFTIDLKTGELISHQAYNENWRVTLVDTGVNSMTGGRVKRMKTF
;
A
#
# COMPACT_ATOMS: atom_id res chain seq x y z
N MET A 1 10.73 -11.32 9.57
CA MET A 1 9.61 -11.02 10.48
C MET A 1 8.46 -10.39 9.69
N LYS A 2 7.25 -10.86 9.94
CA LYS A 2 6.04 -10.33 9.33
C LYS A 2 5.57 -9.08 10.07
N VAL A 3 5.29 -8.01 9.35
CA VAL A 3 4.71 -6.79 9.91
C VAL A 3 3.26 -6.69 9.41
N ILE A 4 2.32 -6.63 10.34
CA ILE A 4 0.91 -6.48 10.00
C ILE A 4 0.52 -5.03 10.21
N ILE A 5 -0.02 -4.39 9.17
CA ILE A 5 -0.48 -3.00 9.24
C ILE A 5 -1.99 -2.98 8.99
N LEU A 6 -2.72 -2.40 9.92
CA LEU A 6 -4.16 -2.21 9.80
C LEU A 6 -4.41 -0.92 9.01
N ALA A 7 -4.62 -1.06 7.72
CA ALA A 7 -4.74 0.06 6.80
C ALA A 7 -6.19 0.37 6.42
N GLY A 8 -7.15 -0.27 7.08
CA GLY A 8 -8.55 -0.10 6.77
C GLY A 8 -9.35 0.44 7.93
N GLY A 9 -9.87 1.63 7.82
CA GLY A 9 -10.81 2.22 8.74
C GLY A 9 -11.90 2.89 7.94
N PHE A 10 -12.90 3.44 8.60
CA PHE A 10 -13.94 4.20 7.91
C PHE A 10 -13.46 5.58 7.44
N GLY A 11 -12.43 6.12 8.07
CA GLY A 11 -11.96 7.47 7.78
C GLY A 11 -12.95 8.56 8.18
N THR A 12 -13.91 8.25 9.05
CA THR A 12 -15.02 9.15 9.35
C THR A 12 -14.61 10.47 9.98
N ARG A 13 -13.53 10.46 10.74
CA ARG A 13 -13.06 11.67 11.42
C ARG A 13 -12.33 12.64 10.50
N LEU A 14 -11.90 12.15 9.35
CA LEU A 14 -11.18 12.93 8.37
C LEU A 14 -11.86 12.83 7.01
N SER A 15 -13.19 12.83 7.01
CA SER A 15 -13.96 12.60 5.80
C SER A 15 -13.60 13.55 4.67
N GLU A 16 -13.27 14.79 4.97
CA GLU A 16 -12.87 15.78 3.96
C GLU A 16 -11.59 15.37 3.24
N TYR A 17 -10.66 14.75 3.96
CA TYR A 17 -9.39 14.28 3.40
C TYR A 17 -9.49 12.89 2.80
N THR A 18 -10.44 12.09 3.26
CA THR A 18 -10.54 10.68 2.90
C THR A 18 -11.65 10.36 1.92
N GLU A 19 -12.34 11.36 1.40
CA GLU A 19 -13.38 11.14 0.37
C GLU A 19 -12.82 10.46 -0.87
N SER A 20 -11.66 10.88 -1.33
CA SER A 20 -11.04 10.34 -2.54
C SER A 20 -9.93 9.35 -2.25
N VAL A 21 -9.28 9.46 -1.09
CA VAL A 21 -8.21 8.52 -0.71
C VAL A 21 -8.38 8.08 0.73
N PRO A 22 -8.01 6.83 1.07
CA PRO A 22 -7.99 6.42 2.47
C PRO A 22 -6.86 7.11 3.21
N LYS A 23 -7.02 7.26 4.52
CA LYS A 23 -6.05 7.96 5.36
C LYS A 23 -4.60 7.51 5.15
N PRO A 24 -4.28 6.21 5.06
CA PRO A 24 -2.90 5.78 4.86
C PRO A 24 -2.29 6.25 3.54
N MET A 25 -3.12 6.66 2.59
CA MET A 25 -2.66 7.10 1.27
C MET A 25 -2.57 8.61 1.13
N VAL A 26 -2.85 9.36 2.18
CA VAL A 26 -2.61 10.80 2.21
C VAL A 26 -1.10 11.01 2.11
N THR A 27 -0.68 11.90 1.21
CA THR A 27 0.74 12.05 0.91
C THR A 27 1.43 13.09 1.78
N ILE A 28 2.66 12.80 2.13
CA ILE A 28 3.59 13.72 2.79
C ILE A 28 4.88 13.66 1.98
N GLY A 29 5.29 14.82 1.45
CA GLY A 29 6.48 14.88 0.61
C GLY A 29 6.39 14.01 -0.64
N GLY A 30 5.20 13.90 -1.22
CA GLY A 30 4.98 13.14 -2.45
C GLY A 30 4.80 11.63 -2.26
N LYS A 31 4.91 11.13 -1.03
CA LYS A 31 4.76 9.70 -0.73
C LYS A 31 3.66 9.48 0.30
N PRO A 32 2.87 8.39 0.17
CA PRO A 32 1.82 8.10 1.15
C PRO A 32 2.34 7.93 2.57
N ILE A 33 1.53 8.27 3.55
CA ILE A 33 1.86 8.01 4.96
C ILE A 33 2.24 6.54 5.15
N LEU A 34 1.49 5.64 4.53
CA LEU A 34 1.77 4.20 4.58
C LEU A 34 3.19 3.88 4.13
N TRP A 35 3.66 4.51 3.05
CA TRP A 35 5.03 4.32 2.57
C TRP A 35 6.06 4.72 3.63
N HIS A 36 5.83 5.86 4.30
CA HIS A 36 6.75 6.32 5.35
C HIS A 36 6.83 5.35 6.52
N ILE A 37 5.69 4.79 6.91
CA ILE A 37 5.64 3.78 7.97
C ILE A 37 6.44 2.53 7.57
N MET A 38 6.20 2.02 6.37
CA MET A 38 6.88 0.83 5.87
C MET A 38 8.38 1.05 5.73
N ARG A 39 8.77 2.23 5.26
CA ARG A 39 10.19 2.57 5.14
C ARG A 39 10.90 2.58 6.51
N THR A 40 10.22 3.04 7.54
CA THR A 40 10.76 3.01 8.89
C THR A 40 11.06 1.58 9.34
N TYR A 41 10.15 0.65 9.10
CA TYR A 41 10.38 -0.76 9.38
C TYR A 41 11.46 -1.36 8.49
N GLY A 42 11.49 -0.98 7.22
CA GLY A 42 12.48 -1.46 6.26
C GLY A 42 13.91 -1.12 6.65
N LYS A 43 14.11 0.00 7.34
CA LYS A 43 15.44 0.37 7.85
C LYS A 43 15.98 -0.64 8.85
N TYR A 44 15.10 -1.36 9.52
CA TYR A 44 15.46 -2.40 10.49
C TYR A 44 15.32 -3.79 9.90
N ASN A 45 15.32 -3.88 8.57
CA ASN A 45 15.23 -5.13 7.83
C ASN A 45 13.92 -5.89 7.99
N HIS A 46 12.85 -5.20 8.37
CA HIS A 46 11.51 -5.76 8.37
C HIS A 46 10.88 -5.45 7.01
N ILE A 47 10.86 -6.43 6.11
CA ILE A 47 10.48 -6.24 4.71
C ILE A 47 9.28 -7.07 4.27
N ASP A 48 8.74 -7.90 5.13
CA ASP A 48 7.54 -8.69 4.83
C ASP A 48 6.32 -8.03 5.47
N PHE A 49 5.57 -7.30 4.65
CA PHE A 49 4.43 -6.52 5.10
C PHE A 49 3.12 -7.18 4.69
N HIS A 50 2.18 -7.21 5.61
CA HIS A 50 0.84 -7.71 5.39
C HIS A 50 -0.15 -6.61 5.74
N LEU A 51 -0.88 -6.12 4.75
CA LEU A 51 -1.78 -4.99 4.90
C LEU A 51 -3.22 -5.47 4.97
N ALA A 52 -3.89 -5.16 6.08
CA ALA A 52 -5.31 -5.44 6.24
C ALA A 52 -6.09 -4.25 5.70
N LEU A 53 -6.78 -4.45 4.58
CA LEU A 53 -7.48 -3.40 3.86
C LEU A 53 -8.96 -3.33 4.26
N GLY A 54 -9.53 -2.15 4.16
CA GLY A 54 -10.95 -1.91 4.36
C GLY A 54 -11.42 -0.79 3.46
N TYR A 55 -11.78 0.35 4.03
CA TYR A 55 -12.29 1.50 3.30
C TYR A 55 -11.32 1.89 2.17
N LYS A 56 -11.83 1.91 0.95
CA LYS A 56 -11.06 2.24 -0.26
C LYS A 56 -9.75 1.46 -0.40
N GLY A 57 -9.78 0.18 -0.04
CA GLY A 57 -8.62 -0.70 -0.18
C GLY A 57 -8.11 -0.79 -1.61
N ASP A 58 -8.97 -0.57 -2.60
CA ASP A 58 -8.58 -0.59 -4.01
C ASP A 58 -7.52 0.46 -4.33
N VAL A 59 -7.59 1.62 -3.69
CA VAL A 59 -6.60 2.69 -3.89
C VAL A 59 -5.23 2.21 -3.44
N ILE A 60 -5.17 1.48 -2.33
CA ILE A 60 -3.92 0.94 -1.81
C ILE A 60 -3.39 -0.16 -2.72
N LYS A 61 -4.27 -1.05 -3.20
CA LYS A 61 -3.87 -2.09 -4.16
C LYS A 61 -3.30 -1.49 -5.43
N ASP A 62 -3.96 -0.49 -6.00
CA ASP A 62 -3.50 0.17 -7.22
C ASP A 62 -2.12 0.80 -7.02
N TYR A 63 -1.89 1.40 -5.88
CA TYR A 63 -0.59 2.00 -5.57
C TYR A 63 0.53 0.96 -5.66
N PHE A 64 0.35 -0.21 -5.03
CA PHE A 64 1.39 -1.24 -5.03
C PHE A 64 1.51 -1.97 -6.36
N LEU A 65 0.41 -2.16 -7.07
CA LEU A 65 0.44 -2.75 -8.42
C LEU A 65 1.23 -1.88 -9.39
N ASN A 66 1.20 -0.57 -9.21
CA ASN A 66 1.88 0.39 -10.07
C ASN A 66 3.17 0.93 -9.45
N TYR A 67 3.59 0.37 -8.33
CA TYR A 67 4.69 0.92 -7.53
C TYR A 67 5.97 1.07 -8.34
N LYS A 68 6.34 0.05 -9.06
CA LYS A 68 7.58 0.04 -9.84
C LYS A 68 7.57 1.13 -10.92
N SER A 69 6.48 1.25 -11.66
CA SER A 69 6.39 2.26 -12.72
C SER A 69 6.29 3.67 -12.15
N LEU A 70 5.60 3.86 -11.02
CA LEU A 70 5.50 5.16 -10.38
C LEU A 70 6.83 5.64 -9.79
N ASN A 71 7.74 4.73 -9.50
CA ASN A 71 9.02 5.03 -8.87
C ASN A 71 10.22 4.73 -9.76
N SER A 72 10.02 4.67 -11.06
CA SER A 72 11.10 4.42 -12.02
C SER A 72 10.92 5.25 -13.28
N ASP A 73 12.01 5.49 -13.98
CA ASP A 73 11.97 6.01 -15.34
C ASP A 73 11.68 4.85 -16.29
N PHE A 74 10.83 5.07 -17.29
CA PHE A 74 10.52 4.04 -18.24
C PHE A 74 10.19 4.61 -19.61
N THR A 75 10.30 3.75 -20.61
CA THR A 75 9.80 4.02 -21.97
C THR A 75 8.64 3.09 -22.23
N ILE A 76 7.54 3.62 -22.72
CA ILE A 76 6.42 2.80 -23.20
C ILE A 76 6.24 3.01 -24.70
N ASP A 77 6.15 1.91 -25.42
CA ASP A 77 5.79 1.94 -26.83
C ASP A 77 4.27 1.79 -26.93
N LEU A 78 3.60 2.88 -27.27
CA LEU A 78 2.13 2.88 -27.32
C LEU A 78 1.56 2.03 -28.44
N LYS A 79 2.37 1.70 -29.46
CA LYS A 79 1.93 0.85 -30.56
C LYS A 79 1.85 -0.61 -30.15
N THR A 80 2.83 -1.08 -29.38
CA THR A 80 2.93 -2.49 -28.96
C THR A 80 2.52 -2.73 -27.53
N GLY A 81 2.50 -1.67 -26.70
CA GLY A 81 2.28 -1.78 -25.26
C GLY A 81 3.51 -2.21 -24.48
N GLU A 82 4.66 -2.34 -25.14
CA GLU A 82 5.89 -2.77 -24.47
C GLU A 82 6.38 -1.70 -23.51
N LEU A 83 6.77 -2.13 -22.30
CA LEU A 83 7.28 -1.28 -21.25
C LEU A 83 8.71 -1.66 -20.93
N ILE A 84 9.61 -0.67 -20.95
CA ILE A 84 11.02 -0.86 -20.60
C ILE A 84 11.37 0.06 -19.44
N SER A 85 11.69 -0.52 -18.28
CA SER A 85 12.15 0.24 -17.12
C SER A 85 13.63 0.58 -17.26
N HIS A 86 13.97 1.86 -17.07
CA HIS A 86 15.36 2.32 -17.20
C HIS A 86 16.05 2.42 -15.86
N GLN A 87 15.33 2.86 -14.84
CA GLN A 87 15.90 3.02 -13.51
C GLN A 87 14.80 2.68 -12.51
N ALA A 88 14.99 1.59 -11.79
CA ALA A 88 14.04 1.14 -10.79
C ALA A 88 14.51 1.60 -9.42
N TYR A 89 13.63 2.27 -8.69
CA TYR A 89 13.82 2.54 -7.29
C TYR A 89 13.30 1.33 -6.54
N ASN A 90 14.21 0.45 -6.14
CA ASN A 90 13.84 -0.85 -5.59
C ASN A 90 13.84 -0.86 -4.06
N GLU A 91 12.66 -0.77 -3.49
CA GLU A 91 12.45 -1.33 -2.16
C GLU A 91 12.37 -2.84 -2.34
N ASN A 92 13.02 -3.58 -1.46
CA ASN A 92 12.96 -5.04 -1.48
C ASN A 92 11.80 -5.59 -0.65
N TRP A 93 10.76 -4.80 -0.49
CA TRP A 93 9.59 -5.16 0.31
C TRP A 93 8.74 -6.22 -0.38
N ARG A 94 8.24 -7.13 0.42
CA ARG A 94 7.20 -8.06 0.01
C ARG A 94 5.91 -7.61 0.66
N VAL A 95 4.89 -7.32 -0.13
CA VAL A 95 3.65 -6.73 0.35
C VAL A 95 2.48 -7.64 0.00
N THR A 96 1.79 -8.11 1.01
CA THR A 96 0.56 -8.90 0.86
C THR A 96 -0.62 -8.03 1.26
N LEU A 97 -1.60 -7.93 0.38
CA LEU A 97 -2.76 -7.06 0.58
C LEU A 97 -4.02 -7.92 0.69
N VAL A 98 -4.70 -7.82 1.82
CA VAL A 98 -5.84 -8.67 2.13
C VAL A 98 -7.05 -7.82 2.50
N ASP A 99 -8.16 -8.01 1.81
CA ASP A 99 -9.42 -7.36 2.17
C ASP A 99 -9.98 -8.00 3.43
N THR A 100 -10.11 -7.20 4.47
CA THR A 100 -10.65 -7.67 5.75
C THR A 100 -12.04 -7.14 6.04
N GLY A 101 -12.57 -6.32 5.12
CA GLY A 101 -13.89 -5.73 5.25
C GLY A 101 -13.90 -4.42 6.02
N VAL A 102 -14.76 -3.51 5.59
CA VAL A 102 -14.86 -2.17 6.18
C VAL A 102 -15.37 -2.22 7.62
N ASN A 103 -16.28 -3.15 7.89
CA ASN A 103 -16.94 -3.26 9.18
C ASN A 103 -16.28 -4.25 10.15
N SER A 104 -15.15 -4.82 9.75
CA SER A 104 -14.44 -5.77 10.60
C SER A 104 -13.77 -5.05 11.77
N MET A 105 -13.90 -5.62 12.95
CA MET A 105 -13.16 -5.15 14.12
C MET A 105 -11.69 -5.53 13.99
N THR A 106 -10.82 -4.81 14.72
CA THR A 106 -9.38 -5.03 14.66
C THR A 106 -8.99 -6.49 14.88
N GLY A 107 -9.60 -7.16 15.85
CA GLY A 107 -9.34 -8.58 16.11
C GLY A 107 -9.68 -9.48 14.92
N GLY A 108 -10.78 -9.20 14.25
CA GLY A 108 -11.20 -9.95 13.07
C GLY A 108 -10.23 -9.76 11.91
N ARG A 109 -9.70 -8.56 11.74
CA ARG A 109 -8.71 -8.26 10.70
C ARG A 109 -7.42 -9.04 10.92
N VAL A 110 -6.93 -9.04 12.15
CA VAL A 110 -5.70 -9.78 12.47
C VAL A 110 -5.91 -11.27 12.28
N LYS A 111 -7.05 -11.80 12.68
CA LYS A 111 -7.37 -13.22 12.49
C LYS A 111 -7.34 -13.62 11.02
N ARG A 112 -7.93 -12.79 10.15
CA ARG A 112 -7.91 -13.07 8.71
C ARG A 112 -6.49 -13.05 8.14
N MET A 113 -5.65 -12.18 8.64
CA MET A 113 -4.26 -12.07 8.18
C MET A 113 -3.40 -13.29 8.54
N LYS A 114 -3.80 -14.07 9.52
CA LYS A 114 -3.03 -15.27 9.92
C LYS A 114 -2.97 -16.34 8.86
N THR A 115 -3.84 -16.28 7.85
CA THR A 115 -3.83 -17.24 6.74
C THR A 115 -2.76 -16.95 5.70
N PHE A 116 -2.07 -15.85 5.80
CA PHE A 116 -1.08 -15.39 4.81
C PHE A 116 0.36 -15.29 5.31
#